data_4aecaf19caf64309ce2b556d3f4f0963
#
_entry.id   4aecaf19caf64309ce2b556d3f4f0963
#
_cell.length_a   1.000
_cell.length_b   1.000
_cell.length_c   1.000
_cell.angle_alpha   90.00
_cell.angle_beta   90.00
_cell.angle_gamma   90.00
#
_symmetry.space_group_name_H-M   'P 1'
#
loop_
_entity.id
_entity.type
_entity.pdbx_description
1 polymer ?
#
loop_
_entity_poly.entity_id
_entity_poly.type
_entity_poly.pdbx_seq_one_letter_code
_entity_poly.pdbx_strand_id
1 'polypeptide(L)'
;MSERFTETLRAASEPDWSHAVGHRFVEELFAGAVPDAVMGRYLIQDHRFLDSFLTLLGAVLASADTFEAKLRFARFIGMVSGEENTYFLRAFEALGVTDDRRAADPDTQPTAGFKAILGKIRPEPVREPLPPPKHYEPPRATARRRR
;
A
#
# COMPACT_ATOMS: atom_id res chain seq x y z
N MET A 1 -32.76 12.30 3.78
CA MET A 1 -31.71 11.24 3.62
C MET A 1 -30.41 11.88 4.05
N SER A 2 -29.69 11.26 4.98
CA SER A 2 -28.38 11.78 5.42
C SER A 2 -27.39 11.64 4.25
N GLU A 3 -26.72 12.72 3.90
CA GLU A 3 -25.63 12.72 2.92
C GLU A 3 -24.53 11.75 3.39
N ARG A 4 -23.99 10.95 2.48
CA ARG A 4 -22.92 10.00 2.82
C ARG A 4 -21.64 10.78 3.15
N PHE A 5 -20.93 10.37 4.19
CA PHE A 5 -19.65 10.98 4.57
C PHE A 5 -18.64 11.04 3.41
N THR A 6 -18.67 10.05 2.52
CA THR A 6 -17.85 10.04 1.29
C THR A 6 -18.16 11.19 0.35
N GLU A 7 -19.43 11.63 0.23
CA GLU A 7 -19.81 12.79 -0.58
C GLU A 7 -19.30 14.09 0.04
N THR A 8 -19.36 14.20 1.37
CA THR A 8 -18.78 15.33 2.09
C THR A 8 -17.28 15.43 1.86
N LEU A 9 -16.54 14.30 1.91
CA LEU A 9 -15.10 14.27 1.61
C LEU A 9 -14.81 14.67 0.18
N ARG A 10 -15.58 14.14 -0.78
CA ARG A 10 -15.44 14.50 -2.20
C ARG A 10 -15.64 16.00 -2.40
N ALA A 11 -16.74 16.57 -1.87
CA ALA A 11 -17.02 18.00 -2.00
C ALA A 11 -15.92 18.86 -1.36
N ALA A 12 -15.36 18.44 -0.22
CA ALA A 12 -14.24 19.12 0.44
C ALA A 12 -12.92 19.04 -0.33
N SER A 13 -12.80 18.09 -1.27
CA SER A 13 -11.60 17.88 -2.10
C SER A 13 -11.69 18.55 -3.48
N GLU A 14 -12.76 19.27 -3.79
CA GLU A 14 -12.86 20.02 -5.04
C GLU A 14 -11.99 21.29 -5.01
N PRO A 15 -11.35 21.71 -6.12
CA PRO A 15 -11.45 21.11 -7.47
C PRO A 15 -10.46 19.94 -7.71
N ASP A 16 -9.61 19.58 -6.75
CA ASP A 16 -8.54 18.61 -6.93
C ASP A 16 -9.07 17.21 -7.28
N TRP A 17 -10.22 16.83 -6.70
CA TRP A 17 -10.90 15.59 -7.06
C TRP A 17 -11.24 15.51 -8.55
N SER A 18 -11.91 16.54 -9.08
CA SER A 18 -12.30 16.60 -10.49
C SER A 18 -11.09 16.65 -11.40
N HIS A 19 -10.03 17.37 -11.03
CA HIS A 19 -8.79 17.40 -11.79
C HIS A 19 -8.08 16.03 -11.81
N ALA A 20 -8.11 15.30 -10.72
CA ALA A 20 -7.48 13.99 -10.66
C ALA A 20 -8.23 12.94 -11.49
N VAL A 21 -9.56 12.83 -11.31
CA VAL A 21 -10.36 11.81 -12.02
C VAL A 21 -10.57 12.12 -13.50
N GLY A 22 -10.58 13.40 -13.89
CA GLY A 22 -10.66 13.86 -15.28
C GLY A 22 -9.30 14.14 -15.93
N HIS A 23 -8.20 13.70 -15.32
CA HIS A 23 -6.89 13.92 -15.89
C HIS A 23 -6.71 13.15 -17.21
N ARG A 24 -6.07 13.76 -18.20
CA ARG A 24 -5.80 13.18 -19.53
C ARG A 24 -5.23 11.74 -19.44
N PHE A 25 -4.33 11.47 -18.50
CA PHE A 25 -3.78 10.13 -18.30
C PHE A 25 -4.87 9.10 -17.97
N VAL A 26 -5.86 9.46 -17.15
CA VAL A 26 -6.98 8.57 -16.78
C VAL A 26 -7.84 8.29 -18.01
N GLU A 27 -8.14 9.30 -18.82
CA GLU A 27 -8.89 9.14 -20.05
C GLU A 27 -8.17 8.24 -21.06
N GLU A 28 -6.86 8.48 -21.28
CA GLU A 28 -6.02 7.67 -22.16
C GLU A 28 -5.89 6.22 -21.65
N LEU A 29 -5.82 6.01 -20.32
CA LEU A 29 -5.77 4.70 -19.71
C LEU A 29 -7.05 3.90 -20.00
N PHE A 30 -8.22 4.48 -19.78
CA PHE A 30 -9.49 3.85 -20.10
C PHE A 30 -9.68 3.58 -21.59
N ALA A 31 -9.12 4.43 -22.45
CA ALA A 31 -9.14 4.25 -23.90
C ALA A 31 -8.09 3.24 -24.41
N GLY A 32 -7.20 2.72 -23.54
CA GLY A 32 -6.07 1.89 -23.96
C GLY A 32 -5.07 2.63 -24.86
N ALA A 33 -4.96 3.94 -24.72
CA ALA A 33 -4.19 4.83 -25.60
C ALA A 33 -2.92 5.40 -24.94
N VAL A 34 -2.59 4.98 -23.71
CA VAL A 34 -1.38 5.44 -23.03
C VAL A 34 -0.15 4.87 -23.75
N PRO A 35 0.81 5.70 -24.23
CA PRO A 35 2.03 5.20 -24.84
C PRO A 35 2.88 4.40 -23.84
N ASP A 36 3.54 3.32 -24.29
CA ASP A 36 4.37 2.43 -23.45
C ASP A 36 5.43 3.19 -22.64
N ALA A 37 6.05 4.20 -23.24
CA ALA A 37 7.06 5.01 -22.54
C ALA A 37 6.46 5.81 -21.36
N VAL A 38 5.22 6.29 -21.48
CA VAL A 38 4.49 6.99 -20.44
C VAL A 38 4.03 5.99 -19.37
N MET A 39 3.49 4.85 -19.79
CA MET A 39 3.06 3.79 -18.89
C MET A 39 4.24 3.26 -18.06
N GLY A 40 5.38 2.98 -18.69
CA GLY A 40 6.59 2.52 -17.98
C GLY A 40 7.07 3.52 -16.94
N ARG A 41 7.03 4.82 -17.24
CA ARG A 41 7.40 5.86 -16.28
C ARG A 41 6.40 5.98 -15.14
N TYR A 42 5.11 5.91 -15.42
CA TYR A 42 4.05 5.89 -14.41
C TYR A 42 4.24 4.70 -13.44
N LEU A 43 4.42 3.50 -13.96
CA LEU A 43 4.60 2.30 -13.16
C LEU A 43 5.88 2.33 -12.30
N ILE A 44 6.97 2.95 -12.78
CA ILE A 44 8.17 3.16 -11.96
C ILE A 44 7.84 4.01 -10.73
N GLN A 45 7.10 5.10 -10.91
CA GLN A 45 6.73 6.00 -9.83
C GLN A 45 5.76 5.34 -8.85
N ASP A 46 4.81 4.58 -9.35
CA ASP A 46 3.80 3.87 -8.56
C ASP A 46 4.44 2.73 -7.74
N HIS A 47 5.33 1.95 -8.34
CA HIS A 47 6.08 0.92 -7.63
C HIS A 47 6.94 1.49 -6.47
N ARG A 48 7.49 2.69 -6.63
CA ARG A 48 8.23 3.37 -5.55
C ARG A 48 7.34 3.81 -4.40
N PHE A 49 6.09 4.16 -4.70
CA PHE A 49 5.10 4.45 -3.69
C PHE A 49 4.79 3.21 -2.83
N LEU A 50 4.81 2.02 -3.40
CA LEU A 50 4.48 0.75 -2.74
C LEU A 50 5.32 0.51 -1.46
N ASP A 51 6.62 0.81 -1.48
CA ASP A 51 7.48 0.69 -0.29
C ASP A 51 6.99 1.55 0.88
N SER A 52 6.70 2.83 0.61
CA SER A 52 6.18 3.75 1.62
C SER A 52 4.77 3.37 2.08
N PHE A 53 3.96 2.83 1.18
CA PHE A 53 2.62 2.37 1.47
C PHE A 53 2.61 1.13 2.38
N LEU A 54 3.49 0.17 2.14
CA LEU A 54 3.66 -0.99 3.02
C LEU A 54 4.11 -0.56 4.43
N THR A 55 4.98 0.44 4.52
CA THR A 55 5.39 1.02 5.81
C THR A 55 4.19 1.63 6.54
N LEU A 56 3.33 2.39 5.84
CA LEU A 56 2.09 2.92 6.40
C LEU A 56 1.16 1.79 6.89
N LEU A 57 0.94 0.77 6.08
CA LEU A 57 0.07 -0.36 6.43
C LEU A 57 0.60 -1.11 7.66
N GLY A 58 1.93 -1.26 7.78
CA GLY A 58 2.58 -1.81 8.97
C GLY A 58 2.31 -0.97 10.22
N ALA A 59 2.36 0.36 10.10
CA ALA A 59 2.03 1.29 11.18
C ALA A 59 0.55 1.18 11.60
N VAL A 60 -0.36 1.10 10.64
CA VAL A 60 -1.80 0.93 10.90
C VAL A 60 -2.07 -0.41 11.58
N LEU A 61 -1.42 -1.50 11.13
CA LEU A 61 -1.51 -2.81 11.75
C LEU A 61 -1.04 -2.78 13.22
N ALA A 62 0.08 -2.10 13.48
CA ALA A 62 0.61 -1.95 14.83
C ALA A 62 -0.31 -1.16 15.76
N SER A 63 -1.00 -0.15 15.21
CA SER A 63 -1.88 0.76 15.97
C SER A 63 -3.32 0.24 16.09
N ALA A 64 -3.69 -0.83 15.38
CA ALA A 64 -5.04 -1.36 15.40
C ALA A 64 -5.40 -1.88 16.81
N ASP A 65 -6.56 -1.46 17.32
CA ASP A 65 -7.04 -1.71 18.67
C ASP A 65 -7.70 -3.09 18.84
N THR A 66 -8.18 -3.69 17.76
CA THR A 66 -8.86 -4.98 17.79
C THR A 66 -8.11 -6.05 16.99
N PHE A 67 -8.22 -7.30 17.45
CA PHE A 67 -7.64 -8.43 16.74
C PHE A 67 -8.25 -8.59 15.32
N GLU A 68 -9.53 -8.34 15.17
CA GLU A 68 -10.21 -8.40 13.88
C GLU A 68 -9.65 -7.36 12.89
N ALA A 69 -9.45 -6.11 13.33
CA ALA A 69 -8.82 -5.07 12.53
C ALA A 69 -7.39 -5.48 12.11
N LYS A 70 -6.59 -6.01 13.04
CA LYS A 70 -5.25 -6.53 12.75
C LYS A 70 -5.28 -7.61 11.67
N LEU A 71 -6.19 -8.57 11.75
CA LEU A 71 -6.32 -9.62 10.74
C LEU A 71 -6.70 -9.07 9.35
N ARG A 72 -7.56 -8.05 9.29
CA ARG A 72 -7.94 -7.39 8.02
C ARG A 72 -6.72 -6.70 7.38
N PHE A 73 -5.98 -5.92 8.16
CA PHE A 73 -4.77 -5.25 7.65
C PHE A 73 -3.67 -6.23 7.27
N ALA A 74 -3.45 -7.31 8.05
CA ALA A 74 -2.47 -8.34 7.72
C ALA A 74 -2.79 -9.03 6.38
N ARG A 75 -4.06 -9.36 6.11
CA ARG A 75 -4.49 -9.93 4.82
C ARG A 75 -4.28 -8.93 3.68
N PHE A 76 -4.59 -7.67 3.89
CA PHE A 76 -4.38 -6.62 2.90
C PHE A 76 -2.90 -6.42 2.58
N ILE A 77 -2.03 -6.40 3.59
CA ILE A 77 -0.57 -6.38 3.41
C ILE A 77 -0.10 -7.59 2.60
N GLY A 78 -0.62 -8.79 2.89
CA GLY A 78 -0.30 -10.00 2.13
C GLY A 78 -0.67 -9.90 0.65
N MET A 79 -1.85 -9.36 0.35
CA MET A 79 -2.30 -9.11 -1.03
C MET A 79 -1.40 -8.08 -1.74
N VAL A 80 -1.17 -6.92 -1.12
CA VAL A 80 -0.34 -5.85 -1.69
C VAL A 80 1.09 -6.31 -1.93
N SER A 81 1.70 -7.02 -0.99
CA SER A 81 3.09 -7.48 -1.11
C SER A 81 3.27 -8.63 -2.12
N GLY A 82 2.26 -9.45 -2.32
CA GLY A 82 2.30 -10.60 -3.23
C GLY A 82 1.79 -10.26 -4.63
N GLU A 83 0.51 -10.02 -4.76
CA GLU A 83 -0.15 -9.88 -6.06
C GLU A 83 0.23 -8.59 -6.77
N GLU A 84 0.21 -7.46 -6.07
CA GLU A 84 0.49 -6.16 -6.65
C GLU A 84 1.96 -6.01 -7.05
N ASN A 85 2.89 -6.42 -6.18
CA ASN A 85 4.30 -6.41 -6.54
C ASN A 85 4.61 -7.32 -7.74
N THR A 86 3.98 -8.49 -7.81
CA THR A 86 4.12 -9.40 -8.97
C THR A 86 3.58 -8.79 -10.25
N TYR A 87 2.50 -8.00 -10.16
CA TYR A 87 1.98 -7.24 -11.30
C TYR A 87 3.01 -6.23 -11.82
N PHE A 88 3.61 -5.43 -10.96
CA PHE A 88 4.65 -4.47 -11.35
C PHE A 88 5.82 -5.14 -12.07
N LEU A 89 6.35 -6.24 -11.52
CA LEU A 89 7.49 -6.95 -12.11
C LEU A 89 7.16 -7.46 -13.51
N ARG A 90 5.98 -8.05 -13.71
CA ARG A 90 5.53 -8.51 -15.04
C ARG A 90 5.30 -7.35 -16.01
N ALA A 91 4.76 -6.24 -15.54
CA ALA A 91 4.54 -5.05 -16.36
C ALA A 91 5.87 -4.41 -16.81
N PHE A 92 6.87 -4.36 -15.93
CA PHE A 92 8.22 -3.90 -16.29
C PHE A 92 8.85 -4.79 -17.36
N GLU A 93 8.76 -6.10 -17.22
CA GLU A 93 9.23 -7.05 -18.22
C GLU A 93 8.55 -6.81 -19.58
N ALA A 94 7.21 -6.72 -19.60
CA ALA A 94 6.44 -6.51 -20.81
C ALA A 94 6.76 -5.19 -21.51
N LEU A 95 7.07 -4.14 -20.76
CA LEU A 95 7.40 -2.80 -21.26
C LEU A 95 8.90 -2.59 -21.50
N GLY A 96 9.75 -3.61 -21.29
CA GLY A 96 11.22 -3.49 -21.41
C GLY A 96 11.84 -2.49 -20.42
N VAL A 97 11.25 -2.32 -19.25
CA VAL A 97 11.77 -1.44 -18.20
C VAL A 97 12.81 -2.19 -17.37
N THR A 98 14.07 -1.86 -17.57
CA THR A 98 15.19 -2.48 -16.86
C THR A 98 15.38 -1.95 -15.44
N ASP A 99 16.11 -2.69 -14.61
CA ASP A 99 16.49 -2.27 -13.25
C ASP A 99 17.29 -0.96 -13.26
N ASP A 100 18.23 -0.82 -14.20
CA ASP A 100 19.01 0.41 -14.36
C ASP A 100 18.12 1.62 -14.67
N ARG A 101 17.14 1.44 -15.55
CA ARG A 101 16.16 2.49 -15.85
C ARG A 101 15.32 2.83 -14.61
N ARG A 102 14.87 1.82 -13.86
CA ARG A 102 14.13 2.04 -12.62
C ARG A 102 14.94 2.80 -11.58
N ALA A 103 16.24 2.49 -11.47
CA ALA A 103 17.13 3.17 -10.54
C ALA A 103 17.48 4.60 -10.96
N ALA A 104 17.65 4.84 -12.25
CA ALA A 104 18.05 6.13 -12.80
C ALA A 104 16.93 7.19 -12.84
N ASP A 105 15.67 6.76 -12.94
CA ASP A 105 14.53 7.70 -13.05
C ASP A 105 14.28 8.39 -11.68
N PRO A 106 14.35 9.73 -11.54
CA PRO A 106 14.15 10.39 -10.25
C PRO A 106 12.69 10.33 -9.80
N ASP A 107 12.47 10.46 -8.48
CA ASP A 107 11.11 10.64 -7.97
C ASP A 107 10.48 11.88 -8.58
N THR A 108 9.25 11.75 -9.08
CA THR A 108 8.47 12.92 -9.49
C THR A 108 7.99 13.70 -8.26
N GLN A 109 7.60 14.96 -8.45
CA GLN A 109 7.08 15.79 -7.36
C GLN A 109 5.90 15.12 -6.62
N PRO A 110 4.90 14.53 -7.29
CA PRO A 110 3.85 13.79 -6.60
C PRO A 110 4.37 12.61 -5.79
N THR A 111 5.26 11.78 -6.34
CA THR A 111 5.85 10.63 -5.64
C THR A 111 6.62 11.07 -4.40
N ALA A 112 7.47 12.07 -4.51
CA ALA A 112 8.21 12.63 -3.38
C ALA A 112 7.26 13.21 -2.31
N GLY A 113 6.19 13.89 -2.73
CA GLY A 113 5.16 14.42 -1.84
C GLY A 113 4.43 13.33 -1.07
N PHE A 114 3.99 12.27 -1.75
CA PHE A 114 3.37 11.11 -1.10
C PHE A 114 4.31 10.43 -0.10
N LYS A 115 5.55 10.15 -0.48
CA LYS A 115 6.55 9.56 0.41
C LYS A 115 6.78 10.42 1.65
N ALA A 116 6.82 11.74 1.50
CA ALA A 116 6.98 12.68 2.61
C ALA A 116 5.77 12.69 3.56
N ILE A 117 4.54 12.58 3.03
CA ILE A 117 3.32 12.49 3.84
C ILE A 117 3.32 11.17 4.62
N LEU A 118 3.55 10.05 3.94
CA LEU A 118 3.55 8.72 4.56
C LEU A 118 4.66 8.56 5.59
N GLY A 119 5.83 9.13 5.36
CA GLY A 119 6.95 9.13 6.30
C GLY A 119 6.70 9.92 7.59
N LYS A 120 5.67 10.78 7.64
CA LYS A 120 5.25 11.48 8.86
C LYS A 120 4.38 10.60 9.77
N ILE A 121 3.79 9.56 9.22
CA ILE A 121 2.95 8.63 9.98
C ILE A 121 3.90 7.63 10.64
N ARG A 122 4.45 8.01 11.79
CA ARG A 122 5.23 7.09 12.63
C ARG A 122 4.27 6.41 13.61
N PRO A 123 4.29 5.06 13.72
CA PRO A 123 3.66 4.43 14.87
C PRO A 123 4.35 4.95 16.13
N GLU A 124 3.58 5.38 17.12
CA GLU A 124 4.15 5.56 18.45
C GLU A 124 4.76 4.21 18.86
N PRO A 125 5.98 4.19 19.42
CA PRO A 125 6.56 2.95 19.92
C PRO A 125 5.58 2.33 20.91
N VAL A 126 5.22 1.06 20.69
CA VAL A 126 4.38 0.29 21.62
C VAL A 126 5.05 0.37 22.99
N ARG A 127 4.47 1.11 23.91
CA ARG A 127 5.10 1.50 25.18
C ARG A 127 5.29 0.39 26.17
N GLU A 128 4.83 -0.81 25.93
CA GLU A 128 5.20 -2.04 26.66
C GLU A 128 4.57 -3.26 25.96
N PRO A 129 5.25 -4.41 25.93
CA PRO A 129 4.59 -5.64 25.53
C PRO A 129 3.43 -5.88 26.48
N LEU A 130 2.24 -6.10 25.95
CA LEU A 130 1.10 -6.51 26.75
C LEU A 130 1.51 -7.71 27.62
N PRO A 131 1.23 -7.71 28.94
CA PRO A 131 1.50 -8.87 29.76
C PRO A 131 0.81 -10.10 29.14
N PRO A 132 1.45 -11.27 29.18
CA PRO A 132 0.86 -12.48 28.62
C PRO A 132 -0.53 -12.71 29.23
N PRO A 133 -1.51 -13.18 28.45
CA PRO A 133 -2.85 -13.45 28.96
C PRO A 133 -2.75 -14.41 30.15
N LYS A 134 -3.39 -14.06 31.24
CA LYS A 134 -3.30 -14.75 32.56
C LYS A 134 -3.63 -16.25 32.55
N HIS A 135 -4.00 -16.83 31.42
CA HIS A 135 -4.46 -18.23 31.27
C HIS A 135 -3.91 -18.91 29.99
N TYR A 136 -2.73 -18.49 29.47
CA TYR A 136 -2.12 -19.24 28.39
C TYR A 136 -1.32 -20.42 28.98
N GLU A 137 -1.93 -21.59 29.02
CA GLU A 137 -1.20 -22.86 29.17
C GLU A 137 -0.81 -23.36 27.78
N PRO A 138 0.50 -23.49 27.46
CA PRO A 138 0.90 -24.07 26.18
C PRO A 138 0.46 -25.56 26.17
N PRO A 139 0.02 -26.08 25.01
CA PRO A 139 -0.35 -27.48 24.89
C PRO A 139 0.82 -28.36 25.31
N ARG A 140 0.57 -29.30 26.26
CA ARG A 140 1.56 -30.25 26.70
C ARG A 140 2.09 -31.04 25.53
N ALA A 141 3.40 -30.99 25.31
CA ALA A 141 4.08 -31.78 24.31
C ALA A 141 3.76 -33.27 24.54
N THR A 142 2.93 -33.84 23.67
CA THR A 142 2.70 -35.29 23.68
C THR A 142 4.00 -35.96 23.24
N ALA A 143 4.67 -36.63 24.21
CA ALA A 143 5.84 -37.45 23.95
C ALA A 143 5.46 -38.52 22.91
N ARG A 144 5.96 -38.39 21.69
CA ARG A 144 5.87 -39.44 20.66
C ARG A 144 6.66 -40.64 21.18
N ARG A 145 5.95 -41.68 21.69
CA ARG A 145 6.53 -43.00 21.93
C ARG A 145 7.09 -43.54 20.60
N ARG A 146 8.41 -43.62 20.50
CA ARG A 146 9.05 -44.40 19.44
C ARG A 146 8.74 -45.87 19.69
N ARG A 147 8.15 -46.55 18.73
CA ARG A 147 8.20 -48.00 18.54
C ARG A 147 9.14 -48.28 17.37
#